data_ce246b505980aa988f6146e6c2ec4cc2
#
_entry.id   ce246b505980aa988f6146e6c2ec4cc2
#
_cell.length_a   1.000
_cell.length_b   1.000
_cell.length_c   1.000
_cell.angle_alpha   90.00
_cell.angle_beta   90.00
_cell.angle_gamma   90.00
#
_symmetry.space_group_name_H-M   'P 1'
#
loop_
_entity.id
_entity.type
_entity.pdbx_description
1 polymer ?
#
loop_
_entity_poly.entity_id
_entity_poly.type
_entity_poly.pdbx_seq_one_letter_code
_entity_poly.pdbx_strand_id
1 'polypeptide(L)'
;MDPISDMIVQIKNASDAKKESVVLPYSKLKLAILDTLLKEGFVKSFGKKGKKVVKFIEVALAYENEEPKIHGVQRISKSSRRVYQKAKDIRGVKNGFGALILSTPKGIMSDKVARAEKVGGEALFKFW
;
A
#
# COMPACT_ATOMS: atom_id res chain seq x y z
N MET A 1 -12.16 13.80 2.23
CA MET A 1 -11.16 13.25 1.32
C MET A 1 -10.45 12.08 1.98
N ASP A 2 -10.17 11.03 1.23
CA ASP A 2 -9.61 9.81 1.77
C ASP A 2 -8.07 9.82 1.64
N PRO A 3 -7.32 9.93 2.75
CA PRO A 3 -5.84 9.98 2.69
C PRO A 3 -5.21 8.73 2.07
N ILE A 4 -5.82 7.56 2.25
CA ILE A 4 -5.31 6.33 1.65
C ILE A 4 -5.48 6.36 0.14
N SER A 5 -6.66 6.78 -0.34
CA SER A 5 -6.90 6.92 -1.78
C SER A 5 -5.93 7.93 -2.40
N ASP A 6 -5.72 9.07 -1.76
CA ASP A 6 -4.77 10.07 -2.24
C ASP A 6 -3.36 9.48 -2.35
N MET A 7 -2.93 8.71 -1.34
CA MET A 7 -1.61 8.11 -1.32
C MET A 7 -1.43 7.11 -2.48
N ILE A 8 -2.36 6.18 -2.65
CA ILE A 8 -2.22 5.16 -3.68
C ILE A 8 -2.31 5.74 -5.09
N VAL A 9 -3.13 6.79 -5.27
CA VAL A 9 -3.22 7.48 -6.56
C VAL A 9 -1.93 8.24 -6.87
N GLN A 10 -1.35 8.93 -5.88
CA GLN A 10 -0.08 9.62 -6.07
C GLN A 10 1.04 8.67 -6.45
N ILE A 11 1.13 7.52 -5.77
CA ILE A 11 2.13 6.50 -6.08
C ILE A 11 1.92 5.95 -7.50
N LYS A 12 0.69 5.63 -7.86
CA LYS A 12 0.36 5.11 -9.19
C LYS A 12 0.69 6.11 -10.29
N ASN A 13 0.28 7.37 -10.11
CA ASN A 13 0.53 8.42 -11.09
C ASN A 13 2.02 8.69 -11.27
N ALA A 14 2.78 8.72 -10.16
CA ALA A 14 4.22 8.92 -10.22
C ALA A 14 4.92 7.75 -10.91
N SER A 15 4.46 6.52 -10.67
CA SER A 15 4.98 5.33 -11.34
C SER A 15 4.72 5.38 -12.85
N ASP A 16 3.50 5.76 -13.25
CA ASP A 16 3.14 5.87 -14.66
C ASP A 16 3.95 6.96 -15.36
N ALA A 17 4.27 8.05 -14.65
CA ALA A 17 5.11 9.12 -15.17
C ALA A 17 6.62 8.79 -15.10
N LYS A 18 6.96 7.59 -14.64
CA LYS A 18 8.35 7.10 -14.49
C LYS A 18 9.22 8.01 -13.64
N LYS A 19 8.64 8.57 -12.59
CA LYS A 19 9.38 9.37 -11.62
C LYS A 19 10.21 8.47 -10.71
N GLU A 20 11.33 9.00 -10.23
CA GLU A 20 12.22 8.27 -9.33
C GLU A 20 11.62 8.13 -7.93
N SER A 21 10.95 9.19 -7.48
CA SER A 21 10.35 9.22 -6.15
C SER A 21 9.10 10.08 -6.11
N VAL A 22 8.36 9.96 -5.00
CA VAL A 22 7.19 10.79 -4.73
C VAL A 22 7.20 11.18 -3.25
N VAL A 23 6.69 12.37 -2.94
CA VAL A 23 6.62 12.90 -1.58
C VAL A 23 5.17 12.85 -1.10
N LEU A 24 4.97 12.28 0.08
CA LEU A 24 3.64 12.13 0.69
C LEU A 24 3.60 12.83 2.05
N PRO A 25 2.43 13.35 2.47
CA PRO A 25 2.28 13.84 3.84
C PRO A 25 2.56 12.73 4.85
N TYR A 26 3.18 13.09 5.97
CA TYR A 26 3.52 12.14 7.01
C TYR A 26 2.27 11.63 7.75
N SER A 27 2.22 10.32 8.01
CA SER A 27 1.33 9.74 9.02
C SER A 27 1.87 8.35 9.37
N LYS A 28 1.56 7.91 10.60
CA LYS A 28 1.96 6.57 11.05
C LYS A 28 1.30 5.49 10.20
N LEU A 29 0.05 5.70 9.82
CA LEU A 29 -0.68 4.76 8.98
C LEU A 29 -0.01 4.60 7.61
N LYS A 30 0.39 5.70 7.00
CA LYS A 30 1.07 5.66 5.70
C LYS A 30 2.41 4.94 5.79
N LEU A 31 3.17 5.15 6.88
CA LEU A 31 4.42 4.42 7.09
C LEU A 31 4.18 2.91 7.17
N ALA A 32 3.16 2.48 7.90
CA ALA A 32 2.83 1.06 8.03
C ALA A 32 2.43 0.46 6.68
N ILE A 33 1.65 1.19 5.89
CA ILE A 33 1.25 0.76 4.55
C ILE A 33 2.48 0.65 3.65
N LEU A 34 3.37 1.65 3.67
CA LEU A 34 4.57 1.65 2.86
C LEU A 34 5.52 0.52 3.22
N ASP A 35 5.63 0.18 4.51
CA ASP A 35 6.43 -0.96 4.94
C ASP A 35 5.91 -2.25 4.32
N THR A 36 4.59 -2.42 4.28
CA THR A 36 3.98 -3.58 3.65
C THR A 36 4.24 -3.61 2.14
N LEU A 37 4.11 -2.46 1.47
CA LEU A 37 4.39 -2.34 0.04
C LEU A 37 5.85 -2.63 -0.28
N LEU A 38 6.77 -2.22 0.59
CA LEU A 38 8.18 -2.51 0.45
C LEU A 38 8.43 -4.02 0.52
N LYS A 39 7.84 -4.70 1.50
CA LYS A 39 7.98 -6.15 1.67
C LYS A 39 7.42 -6.92 0.48
N GLU A 40 6.37 -6.39 -0.15
CA GLU A 40 5.76 -7.01 -1.34
C GLU A 40 6.45 -6.59 -2.64
N GLY A 41 7.45 -5.71 -2.58
CA GLY A 41 8.24 -5.33 -3.74
C GLY A 41 7.65 -4.24 -4.63
N PHE A 42 6.59 -3.57 -4.18
CA PHE A 42 5.94 -2.52 -4.97
C PHE A 42 6.63 -1.16 -4.87
N VAL A 43 7.38 -0.92 -3.79
CA VAL A 43 8.21 0.27 -3.66
C VAL A 43 9.64 -0.16 -3.36
N LYS A 44 10.60 0.68 -3.76
CA LYS A 44 12.02 0.38 -3.59
C LYS A 44 12.49 0.69 -2.17
N SER A 45 12.08 1.83 -1.64
CA SER A 45 12.41 2.26 -0.28
C SER A 45 11.52 3.43 0.10
N PHE A 46 11.52 3.79 1.38
CA PHE A 46 10.84 4.98 1.85
C PHE A 46 11.55 5.50 3.11
N GLY A 47 11.35 6.76 3.42
CA GLY A 47 11.92 7.36 4.60
C GLY A 47 11.19 8.61 5.03
N LYS A 48 11.16 8.82 6.34
CA LYS A 48 10.61 10.03 6.93
C LYS A 48 11.64 11.14 6.81
N LYS A 49 11.22 12.28 6.25
CA LYS A 49 12.05 13.45 6.04
C LYS A 49 11.42 14.67 6.69
N GLY A 50 12.15 15.76 6.77
CA GLY A 50 11.66 17.04 7.24
C GLY A 50 12.06 17.37 8.67
N LYS A 51 11.67 18.57 9.11
CA LYS A 51 11.99 19.12 10.43
C LYS A 51 10.83 18.88 11.40
N LYS A 52 11.01 19.26 12.69
CA LYS A 52 10.03 19.01 13.76
C LYS A 52 8.59 19.41 13.42
N VAL A 53 8.39 20.48 12.67
CA VAL A 53 7.06 21.03 12.38
C VAL A 53 6.49 20.52 11.07
N VAL A 54 7.35 20.35 10.05
CA VAL A 54 6.93 19.89 8.73
C VAL A 54 7.59 18.55 8.45
N LYS A 55 6.77 17.49 8.41
CA LYS A 55 7.26 16.13 8.16
C LYS A 55 6.60 15.59 6.89
N PHE A 56 7.35 14.84 6.12
CA PHE A 56 6.85 14.17 4.93
C PHE A 56 7.55 12.83 4.76
N ILE A 57 7.01 12.00 3.87
CA ILE A 57 7.60 10.70 3.54
C ILE A 57 8.05 10.76 2.10
N GLU A 58 9.32 10.43 1.85
CA GLU A 58 9.82 10.29 0.49
C GLU A 58 9.81 8.80 0.14
N VAL A 59 9.17 8.46 -0.96
CA VAL A 59 9.02 7.07 -1.41
C VAL A 59 9.77 6.91 -2.73
N ALA A 60 10.75 6.02 -2.74
CA ALA A 60 11.45 5.64 -3.97
C ALA A 60 10.64 4.56 -4.67
N LEU A 61 10.33 4.78 -5.93
CA LEU A 61 9.46 3.90 -6.71
C LEU A 61 10.25 2.72 -7.28
N ALA A 62 9.61 1.57 -7.43
CA ALA A 62 10.24 0.37 -7.93
C ALA A 62 9.92 0.17 -9.41
N TYR A 63 10.96 -0.19 -10.18
CA TYR A 63 10.86 -0.47 -11.61
C TYR A 63 11.56 -1.78 -11.93
N GLU A 64 11.12 -2.41 -13.01
CA GLU A 64 11.75 -3.61 -13.53
C GLU A 64 11.79 -3.48 -15.05
N ASN A 65 12.99 -3.54 -15.64
CA ASN A 65 13.19 -3.35 -17.10
C ASN A 65 12.54 -2.05 -17.60
N GLU A 66 12.71 -0.97 -16.83
CA GLU A 66 12.17 0.36 -17.11
C GLU A 66 10.65 0.45 -17.03
N GLU A 67 9.97 -0.61 -16.58
CA GLU A 67 8.53 -0.62 -16.38
C GLU A 67 8.18 -0.52 -14.91
N PRO A 68 7.12 0.22 -14.53
CA PRO A 68 6.69 0.29 -13.14
C PRO A 68 6.32 -1.09 -12.59
N LYS A 69 6.69 -1.34 -11.34
CA LYS A 69 6.23 -2.55 -10.63
C LYS A 69 4.73 -2.51 -10.34
N ILE A 70 4.18 -1.31 -10.22
CA ILE A 70 2.76 -1.11 -9.96
C ILE A 70 2.05 -0.93 -11.29
N HIS A 71 1.21 -1.90 -11.66
CA HIS A 71 0.42 -1.86 -12.89
C HIS A 71 -0.98 -1.30 -12.67
N GLY A 72 -1.53 -1.54 -11.49
CA GLY A 72 -2.85 -1.04 -11.15
C GLY A 72 -3.07 -0.97 -9.64
N VAL A 73 -4.04 -0.17 -9.23
CA VAL A 73 -4.46 -0.04 -7.84
C VAL A 73 -5.98 0.03 -7.79
N GLN A 74 -6.56 -0.48 -6.71
CA GLN A 74 -8.00 -0.39 -6.50
C GLN A 74 -8.29 -0.19 -5.03
N ARG A 75 -8.96 0.91 -4.69
CA ARG A 75 -9.45 1.16 -3.35
C ARG A 75 -10.66 0.26 -3.08
N ILE A 76 -10.68 -0.43 -1.95
CA ILE A 76 -11.74 -1.37 -1.61
C ILE A 76 -12.63 -0.79 -0.52
N SER A 77 -12.07 -0.59 0.68
CA SER A 77 -12.82 -0.05 1.81
C SER A 77 -12.82 1.47 1.75
N LYS A 78 -13.97 2.09 1.98
CA LYS A 78 -14.15 3.55 1.98
C LYS A 78 -14.88 3.99 3.24
N SER A 79 -14.82 5.29 3.56
CA SER A 79 -15.53 5.84 4.72
C SER A 79 -17.03 5.53 4.70
N SER A 80 -17.64 5.58 3.53
CA SER A 80 -19.06 5.31 3.34
C SER A 80 -19.39 3.82 3.31
N ARG A 81 -18.40 2.97 3.06
CA ARG A 81 -18.60 1.52 2.96
C ARG A 81 -17.31 0.79 3.32
N ARG A 82 -17.25 0.28 4.55
CA ARG A 82 -16.12 -0.53 5.00
C ARG A 82 -16.29 -1.97 4.55
N VAL A 83 -15.20 -2.59 4.12
CA VAL A 83 -15.20 -3.97 3.64
C VAL A 83 -14.26 -4.79 4.53
N TYR A 84 -14.81 -5.81 5.18
CA TYR A 84 -14.04 -6.69 6.07
C TYR A 84 -13.98 -8.09 5.48
N GLN A 85 -12.86 -8.76 5.68
CA GLN A 85 -12.68 -10.15 5.24
C GLN A 85 -12.20 -11.01 6.40
N LYS A 86 -12.81 -12.18 6.53
CA LYS A 86 -12.36 -13.19 7.49
C LYS A 86 -11.12 -13.88 6.92
N ALA A 87 -10.27 -14.41 7.81
CA ALA A 87 -9.03 -15.08 7.40
C ALA A 87 -9.26 -16.14 6.32
N LYS A 88 -10.31 -16.94 6.47
CA LYS A 88 -10.64 -18.04 5.54
C LYS A 88 -11.10 -17.56 4.16
N ASP A 89 -11.55 -16.30 4.07
CA ASP A 89 -12.10 -15.74 2.82
C ASP A 89 -11.08 -14.91 2.04
N ILE A 90 -9.88 -14.73 2.57
CA ILE A 90 -8.84 -13.94 1.90
C ILE A 90 -8.26 -14.72 0.74
N ARG A 91 -8.30 -14.10 -0.45
CA ARG A 91 -7.80 -14.69 -1.70
C ARG A 91 -6.62 -13.91 -2.22
N GLY A 92 -5.80 -14.56 -3.04
CA GLY A 92 -4.70 -13.92 -3.73
C GLY A 92 -5.20 -12.94 -4.79
N VAL A 93 -4.36 -11.97 -5.13
CA VAL A 93 -4.63 -10.96 -6.16
C VAL A 93 -3.83 -11.32 -7.39
N LYS A 94 -4.50 -11.37 -8.56
CA LYS A 94 -3.84 -11.67 -9.84
C LYS A 94 -2.95 -12.92 -9.76
N ASN A 95 -3.50 -14.01 -9.23
CA ASN A 95 -2.79 -15.30 -9.08
C ASN A 95 -1.48 -15.17 -8.28
N GLY A 96 -1.46 -14.28 -7.29
CA GLY A 96 -0.29 -14.07 -6.44
C GLY A 96 0.68 -13.00 -6.91
N PHE A 97 0.47 -12.41 -8.08
CA PHE A 97 1.31 -11.32 -8.57
C PHE A 97 0.98 -9.98 -7.94
N GLY A 98 -0.20 -9.83 -7.35
CA GLY A 98 -0.61 -8.63 -6.65
C GLY A 98 -0.69 -8.86 -5.15
N ALA A 99 -1.11 -7.82 -4.44
CA ALA A 99 -1.28 -7.88 -3.00
C ALA A 99 -2.53 -7.12 -2.57
N LEU A 100 -3.27 -7.69 -1.63
CA LEU A 100 -4.35 -7.03 -0.92
C LEU A 100 -3.78 -6.54 0.41
N ILE A 101 -3.96 -5.28 0.70
CA ILE A 101 -3.45 -4.69 1.94
C ILE A 101 -4.61 -4.58 2.92
N LEU A 102 -4.41 -5.16 4.11
CA LEU A 102 -5.45 -5.25 5.15
C LEU A 102 -5.00 -4.56 6.43
N SER A 103 -5.97 -3.99 7.13
CA SER A 103 -5.79 -3.52 8.49
C SER A 103 -6.37 -4.58 9.42
N THR A 104 -5.51 -5.23 10.20
CA THR A 104 -5.88 -6.32 11.08
C THR A 104 -5.60 -5.95 12.54
N PRO A 105 -6.14 -6.73 13.51
CA PRO A 105 -5.79 -6.49 14.92
C PRO A 105 -4.27 -6.59 15.21
N LYS A 106 -3.52 -7.27 14.33
CA LYS A 106 -2.06 -7.40 14.46
C LYS A 106 -1.30 -6.37 13.64
N GLY A 107 -1.99 -5.43 13.00
CA GLY A 107 -1.38 -4.36 12.22
C GLY A 107 -1.73 -4.42 10.74
N ILE A 108 -1.07 -3.55 9.98
CA ILE A 108 -1.22 -3.52 8.51
C ILE A 108 -0.40 -4.66 7.92
N MET A 109 -0.99 -5.43 7.03
CA MET A 109 -0.28 -6.55 6.40
C MET A 109 -0.89 -6.90 5.04
N SER A 110 -0.16 -7.68 4.26
CA SER A 110 -0.65 -8.18 2.97
C SER A 110 -1.55 -9.40 3.19
N ASP A 111 -2.27 -9.78 2.14
CA ASP A 111 -3.10 -10.98 2.12
C ASP A 111 -2.28 -12.25 2.43
N LYS A 112 -1.06 -12.34 1.90
CA LYS A 112 -0.18 -13.49 2.14
C LYS A 112 0.15 -13.63 3.63
N VAL A 113 0.50 -12.53 4.28
CA VAL A 113 0.83 -12.54 5.72
C VAL A 113 -0.42 -12.80 6.54
N ALA A 114 -1.55 -12.18 6.18
CA ALA A 114 -2.82 -12.38 6.90
C ALA A 114 -3.26 -13.84 6.85
N ARG A 115 -3.13 -14.50 5.71
CA ARG A 115 -3.44 -15.93 5.58
C ARG A 115 -2.52 -16.78 6.45
N ALA A 116 -1.22 -16.48 6.42
CA ALA A 116 -0.24 -17.21 7.24
C ALA A 116 -0.49 -17.03 8.73
N GLU A 117 -0.86 -15.82 9.14
CA GLU A 117 -1.17 -15.47 10.53
C GLU A 117 -2.57 -15.90 10.94
N LYS A 118 -3.41 -16.31 9.99
CA LYS A 118 -4.81 -16.72 10.21
C LYS A 118 -5.64 -15.60 10.83
N VAL A 119 -5.45 -14.37 10.36
CA VAL A 119 -6.19 -13.20 10.82
C VAL A 119 -6.94 -12.56 9.67
N GLY A 120 -8.10 -12.01 9.96
CA GLY A 120 -8.86 -11.21 9.01
C GLY A 120 -8.81 -9.74 9.40
N GLY A 121 -9.39 -8.89 8.57
CA GLY A 121 -9.42 -7.48 8.85
C GLY A 121 -10.11 -6.68 7.75
N GLU A 122 -9.93 -5.36 7.83
CA GLU A 122 -10.49 -4.45 6.84
C GLU A 122 -9.62 -4.47 5.59
N ALA A 123 -10.25 -4.77 4.44
CA ALA A 123 -9.57 -4.75 3.14
C ALA A 123 -9.46 -3.29 2.68
N LEU A 124 -8.25 -2.74 2.68
CA LEU A 124 -8.03 -1.33 2.37
C LEU A 124 -7.96 -1.07 0.87
N PHE A 125 -7.05 -1.73 0.19
CA PHE A 125 -6.86 -1.58 -1.25
C PHE A 125 -6.03 -2.74 -1.78
N LYS A 126 -5.97 -2.85 -3.09
CA LYS A 126 -5.08 -3.85 -3.71
C LYS A 126 -4.22 -3.21 -4.79
N PHE A 127 -3.02 -3.77 -4.94
CA PHE A 127 -2.05 -3.43 -5.97
C PHE A 127 -1.75 -4.67 -6.81
N TRP A 128 -1.41 -4.44 -8.05
CA TRP A 128 -0.89 -5.52 -8.90
C TRP A 128 0.06 -4.99 -9.95
#